data_11e97d190f70066c53fe4046ba5d6416
#
_entry.id   11e97d190f70066c53fe4046ba5d6416
#
_cell.length_a   1.000
_cell.length_b   1.000
_cell.length_c   1.000
_cell.angle_alpha   90.00
_cell.angle_beta   90.00
_cell.angle_gamma   90.00
#
_symmetry.space_group_name_H-M   'P 1'
#
loop_
_entity.id
_entity.type
_entity.pdbx_description
1 polymer ?
#
loop_
_entity_poly.entity_id
_entity_poly.type
_entity_poly.pdbx_seq_one_letter_code
_entity_poly.pdbx_strand_id
1 'polypeptide(L)'
;MGAELNILDELGTVDLPDFVLQSLDLAIASIHGPCYSTNSEITEKGSRDLNTQAYLNVMKNPYIHIIGHPDDGRFPVDYERLVRGAKETHTLLELNNSSQRPEGFRVNTEENAKVMLELCKKEGVYITTGSDAHIDIDVGGFSCIEKLIQEADFPEELIATTSYEKFSRLIRQKG
;
A
#
# COMPACT_ATOMS: atom_id res chain seq x y z
N MET A 1 15.80 -10.41 -2.44
CA MET A 1 15.91 -9.33 -1.39
C MET A 1 14.80 -8.33 -1.60
N GLY A 2 14.12 -7.85 -0.54
CA GLY A 2 13.09 -6.83 -0.63
C GLY A 2 13.43 -5.60 0.19
N ALA A 3 12.79 -4.47 -0.13
CA ALA A 3 12.89 -3.23 0.63
C ALA A 3 11.54 -2.51 0.67
N GLU A 4 11.28 -1.82 1.76
CA GLU A 4 10.27 -0.78 1.85
C GLU A 4 10.94 0.57 1.68
N LEU A 5 10.40 1.37 0.77
CA LEU A 5 10.94 2.65 0.31
C LEU A 5 10.08 3.79 0.84
N ASN A 6 10.71 4.92 1.10
CA ASN A 6 10.00 6.16 1.39
C ASN A 6 9.63 6.88 0.09
N ILE A 7 8.36 7.21 -0.09
CA ILE A 7 7.93 8.20 -1.08
C ILE A 7 8.29 9.57 -0.52
N LEU A 8 9.03 10.38 -1.28
CA LEU A 8 9.61 11.63 -0.80
C LEU A 8 8.77 12.86 -1.15
N ASP A 9 8.01 12.80 -2.24
CA ASP A 9 7.24 13.92 -2.78
C ASP A 9 6.02 13.48 -3.61
N GLU A 10 5.24 14.44 -4.06
CA GLU A 10 4.06 14.23 -4.92
C GLU A 10 4.40 13.76 -6.34
N LEU A 11 5.67 13.85 -6.75
CA LEU A 11 6.13 13.33 -8.05
C LEU A 11 6.35 11.82 -8.00
N GLY A 12 6.29 11.20 -6.80
CA GLY A 12 6.54 9.78 -6.60
C GLY A 12 8.03 9.43 -6.56
N THR A 13 8.87 10.42 -6.23
CA THR A 13 10.29 10.18 -5.98
C THR A 13 10.46 9.25 -4.77
N VAL A 14 11.33 8.25 -4.88
CA VAL A 14 11.66 7.34 -3.78
C VAL A 14 13.13 7.48 -3.36
N ASP A 15 13.46 7.02 -2.17
CA ASP A 15 14.78 7.17 -1.54
C ASP A 15 15.85 6.19 -2.06
N LEU A 16 15.51 5.31 -3.01
CA LEU A 16 16.48 4.47 -3.71
C LEU A 16 16.43 4.72 -5.23
N PRO A 17 17.57 4.80 -5.91
CA PRO A 17 17.62 4.99 -7.34
C PRO A 17 17.28 3.70 -8.11
N ASP A 18 16.78 3.84 -9.33
CA ASP A 18 16.31 2.72 -10.16
C ASP A 18 17.33 1.60 -10.33
N PHE A 19 18.62 1.90 -10.42
CA PHE A 19 19.64 0.86 -10.58
C PHE A 19 19.74 -0.08 -9.34
N VAL A 20 19.35 0.42 -8.14
CA VAL A 20 19.23 -0.40 -6.94
C VAL A 20 17.91 -1.17 -6.98
N LEU A 21 16.80 -0.50 -7.34
CA LEU A 21 15.48 -1.13 -7.43
C LEU A 21 15.47 -2.33 -8.36
N GLN A 22 16.17 -2.26 -9.50
CA GLN A 22 16.34 -3.36 -10.45
C GLN A 22 16.96 -4.62 -9.85
N SER A 23 17.71 -4.48 -8.76
CA SER A 23 18.37 -5.62 -8.07
C SER A 23 17.52 -6.25 -6.97
N LEU A 24 16.36 -5.65 -6.67
CA LEU A 24 15.44 -6.17 -5.65
C LEU A 24 14.45 -7.15 -6.27
N ASP A 25 14.13 -8.20 -5.51
CA ASP A 25 13.06 -9.14 -5.85
C ASP A 25 11.68 -8.54 -5.55
N LEU A 26 11.61 -7.58 -4.62
CA LEU A 26 10.39 -6.92 -4.16
C LEU A 26 10.67 -5.52 -3.66
N ALA A 27 9.88 -4.55 -4.08
CA ALA A 27 9.87 -3.21 -3.52
C ALA A 27 8.45 -2.79 -3.13
N ILE A 28 8.32 -2.29 -1.92
CA ILE A 28 7.11 -1.68 -1.35
C ILE A 28 7.39 -0.17 -1.28
N ALA A 29 6.44 0.67 -1.63
CA ALA A 29 6.57 2.12 -1.49
C ALA A 29 5.48 2.68 -0.58
N SER A 30 5.87 3.49 0.40
CA SER A 30 4.99 4.01 1.44
C SER A 30 5.24 5.49 1.69
N ILE A 31 4.20 6.21 2.14
CA ILE A 31 4.35 7.59 2.64
C ILE A 31 4.65 7.52 4.15
N HIS A 32 5.79 8.09 4.55
CA HIS A 32 6.17 8.24 5.94
C HIS A 32 6.41 9.71 6.28
N GLY A 33 5.76 10.21 7.35
CA GLY A 33 5.77 11.61 7.72
C GLY A 33 7.14 12.29 7.77
N PRO A 34 8.17 11.67 8.37
CA PRO A 34 9.51 12.28 8.45
C PRO A 34 10.21 12.45 7.09
N CYS A 35 9.82 11.64 6.09
CA CYS A 35 10.49 11.57 4.79
C CYS A 35 9.72 12.29 3.69
N TYR A 36 8.40 12.47 3.88
CA TYR A 36 7.51 13.02 2.87
C TYR A 36 7.42 14.55 2.98
N SER A 37 7.74 15.24 1.90
CA SER A 37 7.69 16.71 1.82
C SER A 37 6.85 17.15 0.64
N THR A 38 5.80 17.91 0.90
CA THR A 38 5.03 18.58 -0.14
C THR A 38 5.33 20.07 -0.13
N ASN A 39 5.52 20.67 -1.28
CA ASN A 39 5.93 22.08 -1.43
C ASN A 39 4.81 23.10 -1.21
N SER A 40 3.70 22.76 -0.56
CA SER A 40 2.55 23.65 -0.47
C SER A 40 2.05 23.86 0.96
N GLU A 41 1.60 25.09 1.27
CA GLU A 41 0.71 25.39 2.39
C GLU A 41 -0.65 24.76 2.09
N ILE A 42 -0.90 23.56 2.61
CA ILE A 42 -1.96 22.69 2.11
C ILE A 42 -3.15 22.70 3.06
N THR A 43 -4.32 22.98 2.49
CA THR A 43 -5.60 22.58 3.07
C THR A 43 -5.73 21.05 3.01
N GLU A 44 -6.50 20.46 3.92
CA GLU A 44 -6.73 18.99 4.00
C GLU A 44 -7.07 18.37 2.62
N LYS A 45 -7.89 19.04 1.81
CA LYS A 45 -8.22 18.57 0.46
C LYS A 45 -7.02 18.58 -0.49
N GLY A 46 -6.17 19.60 -0.44
CA GLY A 46 -4.96 19.65 -1.24
C GLY A 46 -3.98 18.55 -0.84
N SER A 47 -3.84 18.24 0.45
CA SER A 47 -3.08 17.09 0.94
C SER A 47 -3.57 15.79 0.34
N ARG A 48 -4.88 15.56 0.31
CA ARG A 48 -5.48 14.35 -0.27
C ARG A 48 -5.13 14.19 -1.74
N ASP A 49 -5.27 15.25 -2.54
CA ASP A 49 -4.94 15.19 -3.97
C ASP A 49 -3.44 14.94 -4.20
N LEU A 50 -2.55 15.58 -3.44
CA LEU A 50 -1.11 15.41 -3.57
C LEU A 50 -0.66 14.02 -3.12
N ASN A 51 -1.16 13.51 -1.99
CA ASN A 51 -0.86 12.16 -1.54
C ASN A 51 -1.32 11.12 -2.56
N THR A 52 -2.52 11.30 -3.11
CA THR A 52 -3.04 10.43 -4.17
C THR A 52 -2.13 10.50 -5.41
N GLN A 53 -1.69 11.70 -5.80
CA GLN A 53 -0.81 11.87 -6.95
C GLN A 53 0.55 11.22 -6.73
N ALA A 54 1.12 11.31 -5.50
CA ALA A 54 2.35 10.63 -5.12
C ALA A 54 2.26 9.12 -5.35
N TYR A 55 1.19 8.49 -4.84
CA TYR A 55 0.95 7.05 -5.06
C TYR A 55 0.76 6.72 -6.55
N LEU A 56 -0.03 7.51 -7.28
CA LEU A 56 -0.24 7.27 -8.72
C LEU A 56 1.05 7.43 -9.53
N ASN A 57 1.93 8.33 -9.13
CA ASN A 57 3.21 8.53 -9.82
C ASN A 57 4.19 7.40 -9.49
N VAL A 58 4.33 7.01 -8.22
CA VAL A 58 5.23 5.91 -7.83
C VAL A 58 4.80 4.57 -8.42
N MET A 59 3.49 4.33 -8.56
CA MET A 59 2.95 3.14 -9.22
C MET A 59 3.38 2.99 -10.68
N LYS A 60 3.79 4.05 -11.36
CA LYS A 60 4.29 4.01 -12.75
C LYS A 60 5.71 3.44 -12.84
N ASN A 61 6.45 3.42 -11.73
CA ASN A 61 7.77 2.83 -11.69
C ASN A 61 7.63 1.28 -11.75
N PRO A 62 8.23 0.61 -12.77
CA PRO A 62 8.05 -0.83 -12.97
C PRO A 62 8.67 -1.69 -11.86
N TYR A 63 9.54 -1.12 -11.03
CA TYR A 63 10.20 -1.81 -9.92
C TYR A 63 9.44 -1.71 -8.61
N ILE A 64 8.37 -0.93 -8.53
CA ILE A 64 7.53 -0.81 -7.33
C ILE A 64 6.34 -1.75 -7.44
N HIS A 65 6.28 -2.74 -6.60
CA HIS A 65 5.32 -3.84 -6.67
C HIS A 65 4.10 -3.64 -5.77
N ILE A 66 4.31 -2.99 -4.62
CA ILE A 66 3.29 -2.84 -3.57
C ILE A 66 3.26 -1.39 -3.11
N ILE A 67 2.07 -0.87 -2.86
CA ILE A 67 1.86 0.33 -2.04
C ILE A 67 1.61 -0.12 -0.61
N GLY A 68 2.49 0.28 0.31
CA GLY A 68 2.42 -0.06 1.72
C GLY A 68 1.44 0.84 2.47
N HIS A 69 0.71 0.26 3.40
CA HIS A 69 -0.24 0.87 4.36
C HIS A 69 -0.94 2.15 3.87
N PRO A 70 -1.63 2.15 2.71
CA PRO A 70 -2.31 3.33 2.17
C PRO A 70 -3.56 3.73 2.97
N ASP A 71 -3.88 2.97 4.02
CA ASP A 71 -4.97 3.19 4.94
C ASP A 71 -4.68 4.24 6.03
N ASP A 72 -3.43 4.72 6.13
CA ASP A 72 -3.04 5.71 7.14
C ASP A 72 -3.70 7.08 6.89
N GLY A 73 -4.72 7.39 7.67
CA GLY A 73 -5.50 8.63 7.54
C GLY A 73 -4.74 9.91 7.85
N ARG A 74 -3.49 9.83 8.36
CA ARG A 74 -2.60 11.00 8.45
C ARG A 74 -2.21 11.51 7.05
N PHE A 75 -2.29 10.64 6.04
CA PHE A 75 -2.04 10.92 4.63
C PHE A 75 -3.29 10.59 3.80
N PRO A 76 -4.37 11.38 3.90
CA PRO A 76 -5.63 11.07 3.24
C PRO A 76 -5.44 10.91 1.73
N VAL A 77 -6.13 9.93 1.14
CA VAL A 77 -6.08 9.63 -0.29
C VAL A 77 -7.47 9.50 -0.90
N ASP A 78 -7.55 9.64 -2.20
CA ASP A 78 -8.72 9.30 -3.00
C ASP A 78 -8.64 7.82 -3.38
N TYR A 79 -9.37 6.96 -2.65
CA TYR A 79 -9.32 5.52 -2.84
C TYR A 79 -9.85 5.06 -4.20
N GLU A 80 -10.80 5.78 -4.82
CA GLU A 80 -11.26 5.42 -6.17
C GLU A 80 -10.13 5.59 -7.19
N ARG A 81 -9.39 6.69 -7.10
CA ARG A 81 -8.23 6.96 -7.96
C ARG A 81 -7.09 5.99 -7.66
N LEU A 82 -6.81 5.73 -6.37
CA LEU A 82 -5.76 4.81 -5.93
C LEU A 82 -5.99 3.39 -6.48
N VAL A 83 -7.18 2.84 -6.27
CA VAL A 83 -7.53 1.48 -6.71
C VAL A 83 -7.53 1.38 -8.24
N ARG A 84 -8.01 2.40 -8.95
CA ARG A 84 -7.91 2.45 -10.41
C ARG A 84 -6.47 2.47 -10.90
N GLY A 85 -5.61 3.30 -10.28
CA GLY A 85 -4.18 3.35 -10.59
C GLY A 85 -3.47 2.02 -10.34
N ALA A 86 -3.81 1.35 -9.23
CA ALA A 86 -3.30 0.02 -8.90
C ALA A 86 -3.70 -1.03 -9.96
N LYS A 87 -4.95 -0.98 -10.44
CA LYS A 87 -5.44 -1.83 -11.52
C LYS A 87 -4.67 -1.62 -12.82
N GLU A 88 -4.50 -0.36 -13.22
CA GLU A 88 -3.85 0.02 -14.48
C GLU A 88 -2.35 -0.34 -14.49
N THR A 89 -1.72 -0.28 -13.35
CA THR A 89 -0.27 -0.52 -13.20
C THR A 89 0.08 -1.91 -12.66
N HIS A 90 -0.91 -2.77 -12.40
CA HIS A 90 -0.73 -4.08 -11.76
C HIS A 90 0.01 -4.00 -10.41
N THR A 91 -0.19 -2.91 -9.66
CA THR A 91 0.40 -2.71 -8.34
C THR A 91 -0.52 -3.30 -7.28
N LEU A 92 0.05 -4.01 -6.31
CA LEU A 92 -0.71 -4.55 -5.18
C LEU A 92 -0.92 -3.45 -4.13
N LEU A 93 -2.06 -3.48 -3.44
CA LEU A 93 -2.34 -2.60 -2.29
C LEU A 93 -2.22 -3.41 -1.00
N GLU A 94 -1.46 -2.90 -0.05
CA GLU A 94 -1.28 -3.60 1.22
C GLU A 94 -2.46 -3.39 2.16
N LEU A 95 -2.98 -4.49 2.72
CA LEU A 95 -3.75 -4.50 3.95
C LEU A 95 -2.79 -4.81 5.10
N ASN A 96 -2.45 -3.79 5.86
CA ASN A 96 -1.37 -3.83 6.85
C ASN A 96 -1.91 -4.15 8.25
N ASN A 97 -1.42 -5.24 8.87
CA ASN A 97 -1.88 -5.67 10.18
C ASN A 97 -1.49 -4.70 11.31
N SER A 98 -0.28 -4.12 11.23
CA SER A 98 0.19 -3.16 12.23
C SER A 98 -0.65 -1.87 12.22
N SER A 99 -1.16 -1.45 11.06
CA SER A 99 -2.08 -0.32 10.94
C SER A 99 -3.37 -0.49 11.75
N GLN A 100 -3.83 -1.73 11.91
CA GLN A 100 -5.12 -2.05 12.54
C GLN A 100 -5.00 -2.30 14.05
N ARG A 101 -3.82 -2.14 14.65
CA ARG A 101 -3.64 -2.30 16.09
C ARG A 101 -4.25 -1.15 16.86
N PRO A 102 -5.00 -1.39 17.93
CA PRO A 102 -5.65 -0.33 18.72
C PRO A 102 -4.67 0.68 19.32
N GLU A 103 -3.46 0.24 19.67
CA GLU A 103 -2.38 1.06 20.19
C GLU A 103 -1.49 1.70 19.11
N GLY A 104 -1.87 1.55 17.84
CA GLY A 104 -1.15 2.09 16.70
C GLY A 104 -1.18 3.63 16.65
N PHE A 105 -0.20 4.22 15.98
CA PHE A 105 -0.10 5.68 15.80
C PHE A 105 -0.78 6.17 14.50
N ARG A 106 -1.17 5.26 13.61
CA ARG A 106 -1.91 5.56 12.39
C ARG A 106 -3.37 5.85 12.74
N VAL A 107 -4.07 6.65 11.96
CA VAL A 107 -5.44 7.10 12.27
C VAL A 107 -6.42 6.71 11.17
N ASN A 108 -7.70 6.51 11.54
CA ASN A 108 -8.81 6.16 10.64
C ASN A 108 -8.52 4.92 9.76
N THR A 109 -7.64 4.03 10.22
CA THR A 109 -7.13 2.91 9.42
C THR A 109 -8.22 1.89 9.10
N GLU A 110 -9.10 1.60 10.06
CA GLU A 110 -10.19 0.64 9.86
C GLU A 110 -11.20 1.12 8.81
N GLU A 111 -11.66 2.36 8.90
CA GLU A 111 -12.60 2.94 7.94
C GLU A 111 -11.98 3.03 6.55
N ASN A 112 -10.73 3.46 6.47
CA ASN A 112 -9.99 3.57 5.23
C ASN A 112 -9.74 2.21 4.58
N ALA A 113 -9.35 1.21 5.37
CA ALA A 113 -9.17 -0.16 4.89
C ALA A 113 -10.49 -0.75 4.34
N LYS A 114 -11.62 -0.53 5.03
CA LYS A 114 -12.93 -0.97 4.55
C LYS A 114 -13.29 -0.36 3.20
N VAL A 115 -13.09 0.95 3.04
CA VAL A 115 -13.32 1.63 1.76
C VAL A 115 -12.41 1.06 0.65
N MET A 116 -11.13 0.86 0.94
CA MET A 116 -10.17 0.27 0.00
C MET A 116 -10.58 -1.14 -0.41
N LEU A 117 -10.94 -2.00 0.55
CA LEU A 117 -11.35 -3.39 0.28
C LEU A 117 -12.59 -3.45 -0.60
N GLU A 118 -13.63 -2.66 -0.31
CA GLU A 118 -14.84 -2.61 -1.13
C GLU A 118 -14.55 -2.19 -2.58
N LEU A 119 -13.69 -1.20 -2.76
CA LEU A 119 -13.28 -0.76 -4.11
C LEU A 119 -12.42 -1.81 -4.81
N CYS A 120 -11.47 -2.44 -4.11
CA CYS A 120 -10.67 -3.53 -4.67
C CYS A 120 -11.54 -4.72 -5.08
N LYS A 121 -12.51 -5.12 -4.25
CA LYS A 121 -13.48 -6.17 -4.57
C LYS A 121 -14.28 -5.84 -5.82
N LYS A 122 -14.82 -4.61 -5.90
CA LYS A 122 -15.61 -4.13 -7.04
C LYS A 122 -14.81 -4.10 -8.35
N GLU A 123 -13.56 -3.64 -8.28
CA GLU A 123 -12.71 -3.44 -9.46
C GLU A 123 -11.85 -4.68 -9.81
N GLY A 124 -11.83 -5.71 -8.97
CA GLY A 124 -11.01 -6.90 -9.16
C GLY A 124 -9.51 -6.62 -8.95
N VAL A 125 -9.16 -5.75 -8.01
CA VAL A 125 -7.78 -5.38 -7.69
C VAL A 125 -7.24 -6.28 -6.58
N TYR A 126 -6.01 -6.76 -6.76
CA TYR A 126 -5.37 -7.61 -5.78
C TYR A 126 -4.85 -6.81 -4.58
N ILE A 127 -5.07 -7.35 -3.38
CA ILE A 127 -4.40 -6.89 -2.17
C ILE A 127 -3.30 -7.87 -1.77
N THR A 128 -2.36 -7.37 -0.97
CA THR A 128 -1.40 -8.20 -0.21
C THR A 128 -1.62 -7.99 1.27
N THR A 129 -1.35 -8.99 2.09
CA THR A 129 -1.38 -8.88 3.55
C THR A 129 0.03 -8.74 4.09
N GLY A 130 0.26 -7.78 4.98
CA GLY A 130 1.54 -7.53 5.64
C GLY A 130 1.38 -7.51 7.16
N SER A 131 2.30 -8.14 7.91
CA SER A 131 2.36 -8.02 9.37
C SER A 131 2.98 -6.71 9.82
N ASP A 132 3.87 -6.13 9.02
CA ASP A 132 4.66 -4.94 9.34
C ASP A 132 5.33 -5.09 10.72
N ALA A 133 5.99 -6.24 10.90
CA ALA A 133 6.56 -6.67 12.16
C ALA A 133 7.86 -5.91 12.45
N HIS A 134 7.94 -5.28 13.62
CA HIS A 134 9.15 -4.60 14.11
C HIS A 134 9.87 -5.43 15.20
N ILE A 135 9.25 -6.51 15.64
CA ILE A 135 9.81 -7.51 16.57
C ILE A 135 9.46 -8.91 16.08
N ASP A 136 10.23 -9.90 16.52
CA ASP A 136 10.14 -11.28 16.03
C ASP A 136 8.79 -11.97 16.27
N ILE A 137 8.15 -11.71 17.40
CA ILE A 137 6.85 -12.27 17.74
C ILE A 137 5.68 -11.78 16.88
N ASP A 138 5.88 -10.66 16.17
CA ASP A 138 4.86 -10.07 15.29
C ASP A 138 4.94 -10.60 13.85
N VAL A 139 6.03 -11.30 13.52
CA VAL A 139 6.22 -11.87 12.19
C VAL A 139 5.13 -12.88 11.87
N GLY A 140 4.38 -12.62 10.78
CA GLY A 140 3.26 -13.47 10.38
C GLY A 140 1.99 -13.31 11.22
N GLY A 141 1.91 -12.25 12.04
CA GLY A 141 0.69 -11.90 12.77
C GLY A 141 -0.31 -11.19 11.85
N PHE A 142 -1.54 -11.71 11.72
CA PHE A 142 -2.59 -11.17 10.85
C PHE A 142 -3.94 -11.00 11.56
N SER A 143 -3.99 -11.18 12.88
CA SER A 143 -5.24 -11.23 13.64
C SER A 143 -6.11 -9.96 13.53
N CYS A 144 -5.49 -8.79 13.34
CA CYS A 144 -6.24 -7.53 13.20
C CYS A 144 -6.93 -7.42 11.83
N ILE A 145 -6.27 -7.89 10.76
CA ILE A 145 -6.81 -7.79 9.40
C ILE A 145 -7.72 -8.94 9.02
N GLU A 146 -7.61 -10.12 9.65
CA GLU A 146 -8.50 -11.26 9.41
C GLU A 146 -9.96 -10.89 9.60
N LYS A 147 -10.26 -10.13 10.65
CA LYS A 147 -11.61 -9.62 10.94
C LYS A 147 -12.11 -8.71 9.82
N LEU A 148 -11.29 -7.78 9.32
CA LEU A 148 -11.66 -6.87 8.24
C LEU A 148 -11.94 -7.62 6.93
N ILE A 149 -11.11 -8.61 6.59
CA ILE A 149 -11.30 -9.46 5.42
C ILE A 149 -12.65 -10.20 5.50
N GLN A 150 -12.98 -10.74 6.68
CA GLN A 150 -14.25 -11.42 6.92
C GLN A 150 -15.45 -10.47 6.87
N GLU A 151 -15.37 -9.31 7.52
CA GLU A 151 -16.45 -8.31 7.53
C GLU A 151 -16.73 -7.74 6.14
N ALA A 152 -15.69 -7.55 5.30
CA ALA A 152 -15.82 -7.10 3.92
C ALA A 152 -16.26 -8.22 2.96
N ASP A 153 -16.38 -9.47 3.44
CA ASP A 153 -16.58 -10.63 2.57
C ASP A 153 -15.64 -10.56 1.35
N PHE A 154 -14.34 -10.30 1.66
CA PHE A 154 -13.35 -10.05 0.61
C PHE A 154 -12.93 -11.37 -0.04
N PRO A 155 -12.96 -11.47 -1.39
CA PRO A 155 -12.70 -12.73 -2.08
C PRO A 155 -11.24 -13.18 -1.91
N GLU A 156 -11.02 -14.43 -1.48
CA GLU A 156 -9.69 -15.02 -1.28
C GLU A 156 -8.86 -15.02 -2.58
N GLU A 157 -9.51 -15.14 -3.72
CA GLU A 157 -8.87 -15.07 -5.02
C GLU A 157 -8.23 -13.71 -5.33
N LEU A 158 -8.62 -12.64 -4.64
CA LEU A 158 -8.01 -11.31 -4.75
C LEU A 158 -6.94 -11.03 -3.68
N ILE A 159 -6.67 -11.97 -2.77
CA ILE A 159 -5.56 -11.88 -1.82
C ILE A 159 -4.32 -12.51 -2.44
N ALA A 160 -3.30 -11.70 -2.76
CA ALA A 160 -2.10 -12.14 -3.45
C ALA A 160 -1.25 -13.12 -2.61
N THR A 161 -1.24 -12.93 -1.30
CA THR A 161 -0.39 -13.66 -0.34
C THR A 161 -0.95 -15.02 0.13
N THR A 162 -2.02 -15.52 -0.48
CA THR A 162 -2.57 -16.85 -0.17
C THR A 162 -1.65 -18.00 -0.60
N SER A 163 -0.77 -17.79 -1.59
CA SER A 163 0.31 -18.72 -1.91
C SER A 163 1.51 -18.01 -2.54
N TYR A 164 2.69 -18.62 -2.40
CA TYR A 164 3.93 -18.12 -2.99
C TYR A 164 3.84 -18.02 -4.53
N GLU A 165 3.26 -19.04 -5.16
CA GLU A 165 3.11 -19.10 -6.63
C GLU A 165 2.25 -17.96 -7.15
N LYS A 166 1.13 -17.68 -6.48
CA LYS A 166 0.21 -16.59 -6.84
C LYS A 166 0.92 -15.24 -6.66
N PHE A 167 1.51 -15.01 -5.49
CA PHE A 167 2.22 -13.78 -5.19
C PHE A 167 3.35 -13.51 -6.19
N SER A 168 4.22 -14.50 -6.42
CA SER A 168 5.34 -14.39 -7.36
C SER A 168 4.90 -14.13 -8.79
N ARG A 169 3.77 -14.71 -9.22
CA ARG A 169 3.19 -14.44 -10.54
C ARG A 169 2.73 -13.00 -10.66
N LEU A 170 2.01 -12.48 -9.64
CA LEU A 170 1.47 -11.12 -9.67
C LEU A 170 2.59 -10.06 -9.66
N ILE A 171 3.64 -10.27 -8.88
CA ILE A 171 4.81 -9.37 -8.86
C ILE A 171 5.45 -9.29 -10.25
N ARG A 172 5.62 -10.43 -10.93
CA ARG A 172 6.24 -10.48 -12.27
C ARG A 172 5.39 -9.84 -13.38
N GLN A 173 4.10 -9.62 -13.16
CA GLN A 173 3.24 -8.91 -14.12
C GLN A 173 3.51 -7.41 -14.17
N LYS A 174 4.21 -6.89 -13.17
CA LYS A 174 4.53 -5.47 -13.05
C LYS A 174 5.74 -5.05 -13.91
N GLY A 175 6.68 -5.95 -14.16
CA GLY A 175 7.95 -5.68 -14.85
C GLY A 175 7.94 -5.93 -16.36
#